data_df720ec9916e8a4debcf481aecec4c62
#
_entry.id   df720ec9916e8a4debcf481aecec4c62
#
_cell.length_a   1.000
_cell.length_b   1.000
_cell.length_c   1.000
_cell.angle_alpha   90.00
_cell.angle_beta   90.00
_cell.angle_gamma   90.00
#
_symmetry.space_group_name_H-M   'P 1'
#
loop_
_entity.id
_entity.type
_entity.pdbx_description
1 polymer ?
#
loop_
_entity_poly.entity_id
_entity_poly.type
_entity_poly.pdbx_seq_one_letter_code
_entity_poly.pdbx_strand_id
1 'polypeptide(L)'
;MARTPKKAAEAVPLTPNRERPPEPQRYQASKEELLGFYRQMLLIRRFEERAGQLYGLGFIGGFCHLYIGQEAVAVGLQSAMEVGKDSVITGY
;
A
#
# COMPACT_ATOMS: atom_id res chain seq x y z
N MET A 1 21.63 26.33 -42.04
CA MET A 1 20.30 26.84 -41.71
C MET A 1 19.95 26.45 -40.28
N ALA A 2 19.78 27.44 -39.42
CA ALA A 2 19.36 27.19 -38.05
C ALA A 2 17.89 26.72 -38.04
N ARG A 3 17.61 25.55 -37.46
CA ARG A 3 16.25 25.10 -37.25
C ARG A 3 15.60 25.99 -36.18
N THR A 4 14.50 26.64 -36.56
CA THR A 4 13.64 27.34 -35.58
C THR A 4 13.20 26.34 -34.54
N PRO A 5 13.38 26.62 -33.24
CA PRO A 5 12.90 25.69 -32.21
C PRO A 5 11.39 25.55 -32.34
N LYS A 6 10.92 24.32 -32.56
CA LYS A 6 9.49 24.01 -32.48
C LYS A 6 9.03 24.39 -31.07
N LYS A 7 8.11 25.37 -31.02
CA LYS A 7 7.42 25.70 -29.77
C LYS A 7 6.89 24.39 -29.17
N ALA A 8 7.33 24.07 -27.95
CA ALA A 8 6.84 22.88 -27.27
C ALA A 8 5.32 22.99 -27.22
N ALA A 9 4.63 21.94 -27.69
CA ALA A 9 3.19 21.89 -27.60
C ALA A 9 2.83 21.95 -26.12
N GLU A 10 1.98 22.92 -25.75
CA GLU A 10 1.42 22.97 -24.39
C GLU A 10 0.77 21.63 -24.11
N ALA A 11 1.19 20.99 -23.00
CA ALA A 11 0.60 19.76 -22.57
C ALA A 11 -0.87 20.00 -22.21
N VAL A 12 -1.78 19.44 -23.02
CA VAL A 12 -3.21 19.47 -22.70
C VAL A 12 -3.40 18.63 -21.46
N PRO A 13 -3.99 19.17 -20.36
CA PRO A 13 -4.25 18.38 -19.18
C PRO A 13 -5.17 17.20 -19.55
N LEU A 14 -4.73 15.99 -19.21
CA LEU A 14 -5.42 14.74 -19.55
C LEU A 14 -6.81 14.62 -18.89
N THR A 15 -7.11 15.50 -17.95
CA THR A 15 -8.42 15.59 -17.31
C THR A 15 -8.88 17.03 -17.26
N PRO A 16 -10.02 17.37 -17.90
CA PRO A 16 -10.60 18.69 -17.76
C PRO A 16 -10.96 18.92 -16.30
N ASN A 17 -10.30 19.90 -15.70
CA ASN A 17 -10.66 20.59 -14.46
C ASN A 17 -11.54 19.80 -13.49
N ARG A 18 -11.12 18.57 -13.11
CA ARG A 18 -11.71 17.89 -11.96
C ARG A 18 -11.16 18.58 -10.72
N GLU A 19 -11.99 19.31 -10.03
CA GLU A 19 -11.70 19.74 -8.67
C GLU A 19 -11.17 18.50 -7.91
N ARG A 20 -9.99 18.66 -7.29
CA ARG A 20 -9.50 17.60 -6.42
C ARG A 20 -10.61 17.28 -5.41
N PRO A 21 -10.95 16.01 -5.24
CA PRO A 21 -11.85 15.66 -4.14
C PRO A 21 -11.25 16.24 -2.85
N PRO A 22 -12.10 16.74 -1.94
CA PRO A 22 -11.62 17.25 -0.67
C PRO A 22 -10.70 16.20 -0.02
N GLU A 23 -9.61 16.65 0.57
CA GLU A 23 -8.72 15.74 1.29
C GLU A 23 -9.55 14.92 2.29
N PRO A 24 -9.38 13.58 2.29
CA PRO A 24 -10.11 12.77 3.23
C PRO A 24 -9.79 13.23 4.65
N GLN A 25 -10.83 13.38 5.46
CA GLN A 25 -10.65 13.71 6.86
C GLN A 25 -9.72 12.67 7.49
N ARG A 26 -8.69 13.15 8.20
CA ARG A 26 -7.79 12.26 8.91
C ARG A 26 -8.57 11.49 9.97
N TYR A 27 -8.41 10.18 9.97
CA TYR A 27 -8.96 9.34 11.01
C TYR A 27 -8.40 9.76 12.38
N GLN A 28 -9.31 10.02 13.32
CA GLN A 28 -8.95 10.39 14.69
C GLN A 28 -8.77 9.12 15.50
N ALA A 29 -7.54 8.65 15.59
CA ALA A 29 -7.20 7.46 16.34
C ALA A 29 -6.69 7.81 17.75
N SER A 30 -7.05 6.99 18.73
CA SER A 30 -6.46 7.07 20.06
C SER A 30 -5.00 6.59 20.05
N LYS A 31 -4.25 6.91 21.10
CA LYS A 31 -2.88 6.43 21.25
C LYS A 31 -2.82 4.90 21.27
N GLU A 32 -3.76 4.28 21.95
CA GLU A 32 -3.85 2.81 22.06
C GLU A 32 -4.11 2.16 20.69
N GLU A 33 -5.00 2.75 19.89
CA GLU A 33 -5.26 2.28 18.54
C GLU A 33 -4.00 2.39 17.66
N LEU A 34 -3.32 3.53 17.71
CA LEU A 34 -2.10 3.75 16.92
C LEU A 34 -1.00 2.77 17.32
N LEU A 35 -0.82 2.51 18.61
CA LEU A 35 0.12 1.50 19.08
C LEU A 35 -0.29 0.10 18.66
N GLY A 36 -1.58 -0.20 18.64
CA GLY A 36 -2.13 -1.47 18.16
C GLY A 36 -1.81 -1.68 16.66
N PHE A 37 -2.05 -0.68 15.84
CA PHE A 37 -1.70 -0.72 14.41
C PHE A 37 -0.20 -0.91 14.20
N TYR A 38 0.62 -0.18 14.94
CA TYR A 38 2.06 -0.31 14.85
C TYR A 38 2.53 -1.72 15.20
N ARG A 39 2.02 -2.31 16.27
CA ARG A 39 2.36 -3.68 16.66
C ARG A 39 1.99 -4.71 15.62
N GLN A 40 0.81 -4.58 15.02
CA GLN A 40 0.36 -5.48 13.94
C GLN A 40 1.23 -5.33 12.70
N MET A 41 1.54 -4.11 12.32
CA MET A 41 2.42 -3.84 11.18
C MET A 41 3.83 -4.39 11.42
N LEU A 42 4.36 -4.23 12.62
CA LEU A 42 5.65 -4.76 13.00
C LEU A 42 5.67 -6.29 13.00
N LEU A 43 4.62 -6.92 13.48
CA LEU A 43 4.46 -8.37 13.46
C LEU A 43 4.48 -8.91 12.03
N ILE A 44 3.72 -8.30 11.13
CA ILE A 44 3.72 -8.65 9.70
C ILE A 44 5.12 -8.49 9.12
N ARG A 45 5.79 -7.37 9.39
CA ARG A 45 7.15 -7.11 8.89
C ARG A 45 8.13 -8.18 9.36
N ARG A 46 8.14 -8.50 10.62
CA ARG A 46 9.04 -9.52 11.18
C ARG A 46 8.74 -10.91 10.64
N PHE A 47 7.47 -11.24 10.47
CA PHE A 47 7.06 -12.49 9.83
C PHE A 47 7.57 -12.58 8.39
N GLU A 48 7.37 -11.54 7.61
CA GLU A 48 7.79 -11.51 6.20
C GLU A 48 9.33 -11.54 6.05
N GLU A 49 10.05 -10.83 6.90
CA GLU A 49 11.52 -10.88 6.93
C GLU A 49 12.00 -12.31 7.22
N ARG A 50 11.37 -13.00 8.16
CA ARG A 50 11.71 -14.38 8.49
C ARG A 50 11.35 -15.34 7.35
N ALA A 51 10.21 -15.15 6.73
CA ALA A 51 9.82 -15.92 5.56
C ALA A 51 10.83 -15.75 4.41
N GLY A 52 11.28 -14.53 4.15
CA GLY A 52 12.32 -14.25 3.17
C GLY A 52 13.65 -14.93 3.46
N GLN A 53 14.06 -14.96 4.73
CA GLN A 53 15.26 -15.69 5.15
C GLN A 53 15.12 -17.19 4.91
N LEU A 54 14.00 -17.77 5.29
CA LEU A 54 13.74 -19.21 5.11
C LEU A 54 13.66 -19.58 3.62
N TYR A 55 13.10 -18.70 2.81
CA TYR A 55 13.09 -18.87 1.35
C TYR A 55 14.53 -18.89 0.78
N GLY A 56 15.37 -17.95 1.21
CA GLY A 56 16.77 -17.90 0.80
C GLY A 56 17.59 -19.14 1.23
N LEU A 57 17.19 -19.78 2.33
CA LEU A 57 17.80 -21.03 2.81
C LEU A 57 17.24 -22.28 2.13
N GLY A 58 16.27 -22.15 1.22
CA GLY A 58 15.69 -23.26 0.48
C GLY A 58 14.60 -24.03 1.21
N PHE A 59 14.10 -23.54 2.35
CA PHE A 59 13.02 -24.18 3.10
C PHE A 59 11.63 -23.97 2.51
N ILE A 60 11.47 -22.99 1.63
CA ILE A 60 10.22 -22.69 0.94
C ILE A 60 10.44 -22.92 -0.54
N GLY A 61 9.66 -23.82 -1.13
CA GLY A 61 9.68 -24.11 -2.57
C GLY A 61 8.75 -23.18 -3.35
N GLY A 62 9.01 -23.00 -4.65
CA GLY A 62 8.23 -22.17 -5.53
C GLY A 62 8.53 -20.69 -5.39
N PHE A 63 7.53 -19.86 -5.70
CA PHE A 63 7.64 -18.40 -5.56
C PHE A 63 7.28 -17.95 -4.15
N CYS A 64 7.97 -16.92 -3.69
CA CYS A 64 7.68 -16.28 -2.41
C CYS A 64 7.51 -14.80 -2.64
N HIS A 65 6.28 -14.31 -2.53
CA HIS A 65 5.97 -12.90 -2.64
C HIS A 65 5.83 -12.31 -1.25
N LEU A 66 6.75 -11.42 -0.90
CA LEU A 66 6.74 -10.77 0.40
C LEU A 66 5.84 -9.54 0.39
N TYR A 67 5.23 -9.27 1.52
CA TYR A 67 4.32 -8.14 1.73
C TYR A 67 5.03 -6.92 2.35
N ILE A 68 6.33 -6.92 2.41
CA ILE A 68 7.15 -5.86 3.01
C ILE A 68 6.88 -4.53 2.30
N GLY A 69 6.58 -3.52 3.09
CA GLY A 69 6.22 -2.18 2.61
C GLY A 69 4.72 -1.94 2.44
N GLN A 70 3.89 -2.96 2.57
CA GLN A 70 2.43 -2.88 2.38
C GLN A 70 1.64 -3.19 3.66
N GLU A 71 2.30 -3.25 4.79
CA GLU A 71 1.69 -3.66 6.06
C GLU A 71 0.54 -2.74 6.47
N ALA A 72 0.67 -1.44 6.22
CA ALA A 72 -0.37 -0.47 6.53
C ALA A 72 -1.66 -0.71 5.75
N VAL A 73 -1.57 -1.19 4.52
CA VAL A 73 -2.74 -1.53 3.71
C VAL A 73 -3.51 -2.68 4.34
N ALA A 74 -2.81 -3.76 4.72
CA ALA A 74 -3.43 -4.92 5.35
C ALA A 74 -4.06 -4.57 6.71
N VAL A 75 -3.32 -3.89 7.56
CA VAL A 75 -3.78 -3.51 8.91
C VAL A 75 -4.93 -2.51 8.83
N GLY A 76 -4.84 -1.52 7.95
CA GLY A 76 -5.89 -0.53 7.76
C GLY A 76 -7.20 -1.15 7.26
N LEU A 77 -7.14 -1.99 6.24
CA LEU A 77 -8.32 -2.68 5.72
C LEU A 77 -8.93 -3.59 6.78
N GLN A 78 -8.13 -4.41 7.41
CA GLN A 78 -8.61 -5.37 8.41
C GLN A 78 -9.21 -4.69 9.62
N SER A 79 -8.67 -3.56 10.06
CA SER A 79 -9.22 -2.81 11.19
C SER A 79 -10.59 -2.20 10.91
N ALA A 80 -10.89 -1.91 9.65
CA ALA A 80 -12.18 -1.40 9.20
C ALA A 80 -13.20 -2.51 8.91
N MET A 81 -12.77 -3.75 8.85
CA MET A 81 -13.64 -4.91 8.56
C MET A 81 -14.30 -5.46 9.81
N GLU A 82 -15.49 -5.97 9.63
CA GLU A 82 -16.20 -6.74 10.64
C GLU A 82 -15.98 -8.24 10.41
N VAL A 83 -15.16 -8.85 11.28
CA VAL A 83 -14.82 -10.27 11.19
C VAL A 83 -16.09 -11.13 11.28
N GLY A 84 -16.25 -12.05 10.35
CA GLY A 84 -17.42 -12.93 10.24
C GLY A 84 -18.56 -12.37 9.38
N LYS A 85 -18.52 -11.10 8.99
CA LYS A 85 -19.49 -10.48 8.07
C LYS A 85 -18.86 -10.06 6.75
N ASP A 86 -17.71 -9.41 6.80
CA ASP A 86 -17.02 -8.93 5.61
C ASP A 86 -16.14 -10.03 5.01
N SER A 87 -15.97 -9.96 3.71
CA SER A 87 -15.13 -10.89 2.95
C SER A 87 -14.07 -10.14 2.17
N VAL A 88 -12.92 -10.79 1.99
CA VAL A 88 -11.82 -10.25 1.18
C VAL A 88 -11.54 -11.20 0.03
N ILE A 89 -11.41 -10.66 -1.16
CA ILE A 89 -10.96 -11.38 -2.35
C ILE A 89 -9.69 -10.70 -2.84
N THR A 90 -8.65 -11.48 -3.08
CA THR A 90 -7.39 -10.99 -3.64
C THR A 90 -6.90 -11.88 -4.75
N GLY A 91 -5.94 -11.39 -5.56
CA GLY A 91 -5.25 -12.18 -6.57
C GLY A 91 -4.16 -13.12 -6.02
N TYR A 92 -3.95 -13.02 -4.74
CA TYR A 92 -2.99 -13.84 -4.00
C TYR A 92 -3.65 -14.45 -2.78
#